data_9dca02d9872ece30a3fbdc3adfbc06ac
#
_entry.id   9dca02d9872ece30a3fbdc3adfbc06ac
#
_cell.length_a   1.000
_cell.length_b   1.000
_cell.length_c   1.000
_cell.angle_alpha   90.00
_cell.angle_beta   90.00
_cell.angle_gamma   90.00
#
_symmetry.space_group_name_H-M   'P 1'
#
loop_
_entity.id
_entity.type
_entity.pdbx_description
1 polymer ?
#
loop_
_entity_poly.entity_id
_entity_poly.type
_entity_poly.pdbx_seq_one_letter_code
_entity_poly.pdbx_strand_id
1 'polypeptide(L)'
;MIAASAVWLSACSLVAYQPTKTIDRVRENEGYRLELSIQRSNQDNTLVIMMFSGGGTRAAALGYGVLTAFNDYPLLLNGRRTTLTASSDLVFGVSGGSVLAAYYALHGEQVIPRFEERFLKQNFQRLMFKQALSFSNMPRLASPEYGRGDLLQEQFENTLFGNMTFGDLNKYRKGPFAVISATDMASGQRIDFTQENFDQFCLDLSDLRVARAVAASSSVPVIFSPLTLNNNSGNCGYTVPARFQAVLVSDGDSWQEKTRHEILRNPYYADSKARPFLHLVDGGLTDNLGLRSLLDRQEIYPNSSLQAMLEAKNINRVIVVSVNAQNQISETISQQAKIPSFRDMINATIDVPIARASQESLRQFRAMVDAWNAAQKDAEKPIRMHFVSLSLHDLPPSPLRTRALNIPTTYYLPRESINDLKEAAKILVKQSPEFQQLRQEAGQPETPQAAAAAQQENIH
;
A
#
# COMPACT_ATOMS: atom_id res chain seq x y z
N MET A 1 -50.34 -41.05 0.10
CA MET A 1 -49.43 -40.21 0.91
C MET A 1 -48.03 -40.22 0.28
N ILE A 2 -47.84 -39.57 -0.84
CA ILE A 2 -46.52 -39.24 -1.44
C ILE A 2 -46.69 -37.94 -2.17
N ALA A 3 -46.60 -36.80 -1.47
CA ALA A 3 -46.66 -35.48 -2.10
C ALA A 3 -46.17 -34.38 -1.14
N ALA A 4 -45.15 -34.64 -0.32
CA ALA A 4 -44.64 -33.63 0.63
C ALA A 4 -43.09 -33.51 0.66
N SER A 5 -42.33 -34.04 -0.29
CA SER A 5 -40.86 -34.04 -0.23
C SER A 5 -40.17 -33.25 -1.36
N ALA A 6 -40.92 -32.49 -2.17
CA ALA A 6 -40.32 -31.81 -3.35
C ALA A 6 -40.16 -30.27 -3.22
N VAL A 7 -40.30 -29.68 -2.04
CA VAL A 7 -40.34 -28.20 -1.90
C VAL A 7 -39.05 -27.60 -1.28
N TRP A 8 -38.06 -28.43 -0.89
CA TRP A 8 -36.88 -27.91 -0.17
C TRP A 8 -35.60 -27.79 -0.99
N LEU A 9 -35.62 -27.93 -2.31
CA LEU A 9 -34.43 -27.88 -3.17
C LEU A 9 -34.22 -26.59 -3.97
N SER A 10 -35.06 -25.56 -3.80
CA SER A 10 -34.98 -24.34 -4.61
C SER A 10 -34.55 -23.07 -3.87
N ALA A 11 -33.87 -23.17 -2.74
CA ALA A 11 -33.44 -22.00 -1.95
C ALA A 11 -31.94 -21.86 -1.75
N CYS A 12 -31.10 -22.54 -2.52
CA CYS A 12 -29.67 -22.20 -2.62
C CYS A 12 -29.49 -21.26 -3.82
N SER A 13 -29.81 -19.97 -3.66
CA SER A 13 -29.34 -18.99 -4.63
C SER A 13 -27.82 -18.89 -4.51
N LEU A 14 -27.11 -19.57 -5.41
CA LEU A 14 -25.66 -19.41 -5.57
C LEU A 14 -25.40 -17.92 -5.85
N VAL A 15 -24.41 -17.35 -5.18
CA VAL A 15 -23.97 -15.99 -5.46
C VAL A 15 -23.22 -16.01 -6.79
N ALA A 16 -23.75 -15.30 -7.78
CA ALA A 16 -23.07 -15.14 -9.05
C ALA A 16 -22.03 -14.03 -8.98
N TYR A 17 -20.93 -14.22 -9.70
CA TYR A 17 -19.90 -13.22 -9.87
C TYR A 17 -20.46 -11.92 -10.45
N GLN A 18 -20.11 -10.79 -9.85
CA GLN A 18 -20.47 -9.47 -10.36
C GLN A 18 -19.26 -8.86 -11.06
N PRO A 19 -19.30 -8.69 -12.39
CA PRO A 19 -18.18 -8.15 -13.14
C PRO A 19 -17.95 -6.66 -12.80
N THR A 20 -16.68 -6.27 -12.74
CA THR A 20 -16.30 -4.86 -12.71
C THR A 20 -16.71 -4.20 -14.02
N LYS A 21 -17.21 -2.97 -13.95
CA LYS A 21 -17.61 -2.20 -15.12
C LYS A 21 -16.46 -2.03 -16.10
N THR A 22 -16.75 -2.15 -17.40
CA THR A 22 -15.79 -2.01 -18.47
C THR A 22 -15.79 -0.60 -19.06
N ILE A 23 -14.67 -0.20 -19.67
CA ILE A 23 -14.56 1.00 -20.48
C ILE A 23 -14.53 0.64 -21.97
N ASP A 24 -15.08 1.51 -22.81
CA ASP A 24 -15.06 1.42 -24.26
C ASP A 24 -13.82 2.07 -24.91
N ARG A 25 -13.17 2.97 -24.19
CA ARG A 25 -11.95 3.67 -24.58
C ARG A 25 -11.18 4.19 -23.37
N VAL A 26 -9.88 4.29 -23.50
CA VAL A 26 -8.99 4.91 -22.51
C VAL A 26 -9.13 6.44 -22.55
N ARG A 27 -9.19 7.06 -21.36
CA ARG A 27 -9.25 8.52 -21.18
C ARG A 27 -8.16 8.93 -20.19
N GLU A 28 -7.01 9.35 -20.68
CA GLU A 28 -5.81 9.60 -19.86
C GLU A 28 -6.00 10.71 -18.81
N ASN A 29 -6.95 11.62 -19.01
CA ASN A 29 -7.19 12.75 -18.10
C ASN A 29 -8.35 12.53 -17.12
N GLU A 30 -8.93 11.33 -17.07
CA GLU A 30 -10.07 11.00 -16.24
C GLU A 30 -9.76 9.80 -15.31
N GLY A 31 -10.51 9.70 -14.22
CA GLY A 31 -10.44 8.59 -13.26
C GLY A 31 -9.43 8.80 -12.13
N TYR A 32 -9.26 7.75 -11.33
CA TYR A 32 -8.37 7.73 -10.17
C TYR A 32 -6.93 7.43 -10.61
N ARG A 33 -6.19 8.49 -11.01
CA ARG A 33 -4.86 8.40 -11.62
C ARG A 33 -3.79 9.02 -10.74
N LEU A 34 -2.70 8.28 -10.56
CA LEU A 34 -1.56 8.73 -9.77
C LEU A 34 -0.91 9.99 -10.38
N GLU A 35 -0.71 10.00 -11.69
CA GLU A 35 -0.10 11.15 -12.37
C GLU A 35 -0.93 12.42 -12.24
N LEU A 36 -2.26 12.32 -12.38
CA LEU A 36 -3.15 13.46 -12.16
C LEU A 36 -3.14 13.92 -10.70
N SER A 37 -2.94 13.01 -9.76
CA SER A 37 -2.82 13.37 -8.34
C SER A 37 -1.55 14.15 -8.06
N ILE A 38 -0.41 13.71 -8.57
CA ILE A 38 0.86 14.45 -8.45
C ILE A 38 0.73 15.82 -9.11
N GLN A 39 -0.05 15.93 -10.18
CA GLN A 39 -0.30 17.24 -10.83
C GLN A 39 -1.09 18.21 -9.97
N ARG A 40 -1.91 17.75 -9.07
CA ARG A 40 -2.81 18.58 -8.24
C ARG A 40 -2.24 18.91 -6.87
N SER A 41 -1.21 18.21 -6.40
CA SER A 41 -0.75 18.27 -5.01
C SER A 41 0.19 19.44 -4.68
N ASN A 42 0.67 20.21 -5.66
CA ASN A 42 1.85 21.06 -5.46
C ASN A 42 1.59 22.48 -5.02
N GLN A 43 1.59 22.71 -3.71
CA GLN A 43 1.79 24.05 -3.14
C GLN A 43 3.15 24.21 -2.42
N ASP A 44 3.86 23.13 -2.09
CA ASP A 44 4.97 23.17 -1.14
C ASP A 44 6.35 22.81 -1.71
N ASN A 45 6.49 22.66 -3.03
CA ASN A 45 7.74 22.27 -3.70
C ASN A 45 8.34 20.95 -3.16
N THR A 46 7.57 20.21 -2.38
CA THR A 46 7.95 18.94 -1.75
C THR A 46 6.92 17.88 -2.08
N LEU A 47 7.37 16.70 -2.50
CA LEU A 47 6.55 15.52 -2.69
C LEU A 47 6.79 14.55 -1.53
N VAL A 48 5.78 14.30 -0.72
CA VAL A 48 5.85 13.38 0.42
C VAL A 48 5.10 12.09 0.12
N ILE A 49 5.80 10.97 0.20
CA ILE A 49 5.31 9.63 -0.12
C ILE A 49 5.44 8.75 1.13
N MET A 50 4.32 8.20 1.60
CA MET A 50 4.29 7.23 2.68
C MET A 50 4.07 5.82 2.14
N MET A 51 4.78 4.84 2.67
CA MET A 51 4.69 3.44 2.26
C MET A 51 4.48 2.55 3.48
N PHE A 52 3.35 1.85 3.54
CA PHE A 52 2.99 0.95 4.63
C PHE A 52 3.01 -0.50 4.18
N SER A 53 3.90 -1.29 4.80
CA SER A 53 4.10 -2.70 4.47
C SER A 53 2.90 -3.57 4.83
N GLY A 54 2.90 -4.79 4.29
CA GLY A 54 2.04 -5.87 4.78
C GLY A 54 2.37 -6.32 6.20
N GLY A 55 1.48 -7.14 6.79
CA GLY A 55 1.63 -7.68 8.14
C GLY A 55 0.36 -7.59 9.01
N GLY A 56 -0.83 -7.53 8.41
CA GLY A 56 -2.12 -7.52 9.12
C GLY A 56 -2.28 -6.32 10.06
N THR A 57 -2.95 -6.53 11.19
CA THR A 57 -3.16 -5.47 12.20
C THR A 57 -1.83 -4.94 12.76
N ARG A 58 -0.74 -5.76 12.79
CA ARG A 58 0.59 -5.30 13.22
C ARG A 58 1.10 -4.16 12.34
N ALA A 59 1.01 -4.32 11.02
CA ALA A 59 1.45 -3.29 10.07
C ALA A 59 0.59 -2.03 10.15
N ALA A 60 -0.72 -2.19 10.23
CA ALA A 60 -1.64 -1.07 10.43
C ALA A 60 -1.37 -0.30 11.74
N ALA A 61 -1.06 -1.00 12.84
CA ALA A 61 -0.78 -0.40 14.13
C ALA A 61 0.57 0.33 14.15
N LEU A 62 1.62 -0.26 13.55
CA LEU A 62 2.92 0.39 13.43
C LEU A 62 2.81 1.65 12.56
N GLY A 63 2.20 1.54 11.38
CA GLY A 63 2.00 2.68 10.47
C GLY A 63 1.18 3.80 11.12
N TYR A 64 0.10 3.47 11.84
CA TYR A 64 -0.67 4.42 12.63
C TYR A 64 0.19 5.10 13.71
N GLY A 65 1.03 4.32 14.40
CA GLY A 65 1.97 4.86 15.39
C GLY A 65 2.97 5.84 14.76
N VAL A 66 3.48 5.54 13.55
CA VAL A 66 4.38 6.43 12.80
C VAL A 66 3.68 7.73 12.39
N LEU A 67 2.46 7.66 11.83
CA LEU A 67 1.69 8.86 11.52
C LEU A 67 1.45 9.72 12.76
N THR A 68 1.13 9.10 13.89
CA THR A 68 0.96 9.79 15.18
C THR A 68 2.26 10.44 15.64
N ALA A 69 3.38 9.69 15.57
CA ALA A 69 4.68 10.20 16.03
C ALA A 69 5.18 11.37 15.19
N PHE A 70 4.93 11.40 13.87
CA PHE A 70 5.33 12.52 13.02
C PHE A 70 4.67 13.84 13.42
N ASN A 71 3.50 13.83 14.06
CA ASN A 71 2.86 15.05 14.55
C ASN A 71 3.59 15.69 15.73
N ASP A 72 4.43 14.92 16.43
CA ASP A 72 5.27 15.44 17.51
C ASP A 72 6.52 16.16 16.97
N TYR A 73 6.78 16.08 15.66
CA TYR A 73 7.96 16.63 15.01
C TYR A 73 7.60 17.53 13.81
N PRO A 74 7.16 18.76 14.06
CA PRO A 74 6.88 19.71 12.98
C PRO A 74 8.16 20.08 12.21
N LEU A 75 7.98 20.31 10.91
CA LEU A 75 9.00 20.68 9.94
C LEU A 75 8.66 22.02 9.30
N LEU A 76 9.66 22.70 8.74
CA LEU A 76 9.46 23.82 7.82
C LEU A 76 9.63 23.32 6.39
N LEU A 77 8.52 23.01 5.72
CA LEU A 77 8.53 22.68 4.31
C LEU A 77 8.15 23.91 3.50
N ASN A 78 9.08 24.39 2.69
CA ASN A 78 8.91 25.62 1.91
C ASN A 78 8.47 26.83 2.76
N GLY A 79 9.06 27.00 3.96
CA GLY A 79 8.73 28.07 4.89
C GLY A 79 7.41 27.91 5.65
N ARG A 80 6.64 26.86 5.37
CA ARG A 80 5.38 26.56 6.07
C ARG A 80 5.60 25.51 7.16
N ARG A 81 5.14 25.84 8.37
CA ARG A 81 5.14 24.88 9.48
C ARG A 81 4.10 23.80 9.24
N THR A 82 4.54 22.55 9.17
CA THR A 82 3.70 21.37 8.89
C THR A 82 4.29 20.11 9.52
N THR A 83 3.64 18.95 9.32
CA THR A 83 4.18 17.64 9.70
C THR A 83 4.19 16.73 8.47
N LEU A 84 4.97 15.65 8.50
CA LEU A 84 4.95 14.68 7.40
C LEU A 84 3.57 14.06 7.22
N THR A 85 2.81 13.88 8.31
CA THR A 85 1.43 13.39 8.24
C THR A 85 0.52 14.38 7.54
N ALA A 86 0.61 15.69 7.84
CA ALA A 86 -0.23 16.70 7.20
C ALA A 86 0.15 16.97 5.74
N SER A 87 1.42 16.76 5.38
CA SER A 87 1.98 17.05 4.05
C SER A 87 2.09 15.84 3.13
N SER A 88 1.54 14.68 3.50
CA SER A 88 1.59 13.49 2.65
C SER A 88 0.76 13.68 1.38
N ASP A 89 1.39 13.54 0.22
CA ASP A 89 0.75 13.62 -1.10
C ASP A 89 0.29 12.24 -1.58
N LEU A 90 1.13 11.23 -1.37
CA LEU A 90 0.90 9.85 -1.81
C LEU A 90 1.05 8.90 -0.64
N VAL A 91 0.22 7.85 -0.62
CA VAL A 91 0.36 6.74 0.30
C VAL A 91 0.21 5.41 -0.42
N PHE A 92 1.21 4.55 -0.27
CA PHE A 92 1.18 3.18 -0.78
C PHE A 92 0.89 2.24 0.38
N GLY A 93 0.02 1.28 0.15
CA GLY A 93 -0.35 0.32 1.18
C GLY A 93 -0.51 -1.09 0.66
N VAL A 94 0.03 -2.05 1.41
CA VAL A 94 0.01 -3.48 1.10
C VAL A 94 -0.61 -4.23 2.27
N SER A 95 -1.56 -5.14 2.00
CA SER A 95 -2.19 -5.97 3.04
C SER A 95 -2.71 -5.13 4.22
N GLY A 96 -2.31 -5.39 5.46
CA GLY A 96 -2.68 -4.57 6.61
C GLY A 96 -2.32 -3.09 6.47
N GLY A 97 -1.23 -2.77 5.76
CA GLY A 97 -0.86 -1.39 5.42
C GLY A 97 -1.84 -0.72 4.47
N SER A 98 -2.51 -1.50 3.58
CA SER A 98 -3.54 -0.97 2.67
C SER A 98 -4.79 -0.50 3.40
N VAL A 99 -5.13 -1.15 4.52
CA VAL A 99 -6.25 -0.73 5.38
C VAL A 99 -6.00 0.68 5.93
N LEU A 100 -4.78 0.91 6.45
CA LEU A 100 -4.38 2.23 6.94
C LEU A 100 -4.30 3.25 5.81
N ALA A 101 -3.67 2.91 4.68
CA ALA A 101 -3.48 3.80 3.54
C ALA A 101 -4.81 4.30 2.98
N ALA A 102 -5.77 3.39 2.74
CA ALA A 102 -7.10 3.73 2.26
C ALA A 102 -7.89 4.59 3.26
N TYR A 103 -7.80 4.25 4.55
CA TYR A 103 -8.47 5.03 5.60
C TYR A 103 -7.85 6.43 5.76
N TYR A 104 -6.53 6.54 5.65
CA TYR A 104 -5.83 7.81 5.66
C TYR A 104 -6.17 8.68 4.45
N ALA A 105 -6.22 8.09 3.25
CA ALA A 105 -6.67 8.81 2.05
C ALA A 105 -8.09 9.38 2.22
N LEU A 106 -9.00 8.61 2.79
CA LEU A 106 -10.39 9.03 2.99
C LEU A 106 -10.53 10.15 4.02
N HIS A 107 -9.80 10.05 5.14
CA HIS A 107 -10.02 10.89 6.32
C HIS A 107 -8.95 11.97 6.57
N GLY A 108 -7.81 11.96 5.85
CA GLY A 108 -6.69 12.87 6.09
C GLY A 108 -6.16 12.75 7.52
N GLU A 109 -5.83 13.85 8.15
CA GLU A 109 -5.32 13.90 9.53
C GLU A 109 -6.30 13.34 10.57
N GLN A 110 -7.60 13.24 10.24
CA GLN A 110 -8.61 12.59 11.09
C GLN A 110 -8.40 11.07 11.23
N VAL A 111 -7.45 10.49 10.48
CA VAL A 111 -7.02 9.10 10.67
C VAL A 111 -6.58 8.87 12.12
N ILE A 112 -5.85 9.80 12.71
CA ILE A 112 -5.26 9.66 14.06
C ILE A 112 -6.32 9.44 15.14
N PRO A 113 -7.37 10.27 15.30
CA PRO A 113 -8.35 10.01 16.36
C PRO A 113 -9.30 8.84 16.03
N ARG A 114 -9.49 8.48 14.76
CA ARG A 114 -10.57 7.57 14.34
C ARG A 114 -10.13 6.14 14.07
N PHE A 115 -8.94 5.94 13.49
CA PHE A 115 -8.50 4.61 13.03
C PHE A 115 -8.29 3.63 14.19
N GLU A 116 -7.76 4.11 15.30
CA GLU A 116 -7.56 3.28 16.50
C GLU A 116 -8.88 2.69 17.00
N GLU A 117 -9.94 3.51 17.07
CA GLU A 117 -11.27 3.07 17.53
C GLU A 117 -11.98 2.20 16.50
N ARG A 118 -11.87 2.54 15.21
CA ARG A 118 -12.61 1.87 14.15
C ARG A 118 -11.97 0.57 13.68
N PHE A 119 -10.66 0.42 13.82
CA PHE A 119 -9.94 -0.76 13.36
C PHE A 119 -9.09 -1.42 14.45
N LEU A 120 -8.11 -0.72 15.04
CA LEU A 120 -7.11 -1.34 15.89
C LEU A 120 -7.72 -1.96 17.17
N LYS A 121 -8.72 -1.32 17.76
CA LYS A 121 -9.43 -1.81 18.94
C LYS A 121 -10.53 -2.84 18.64
N GLN A 122 -10.83 -3.07 17.35
CA GLN A 122 -11.86 -4.04 16.96
C GLN A 122 -11.30 -5.45 16.82
N ASN A 123 -12.08 -6.44 17.21
CA ASN A 123 -11.72 -7.84 16.93
C ASN A 123 -12.28 -8.29 15.59
N PHE A 124 -11.60 -7.86 14.51
CA PHE A 124 -11.98 -8.22 13.13
C PHE A 124 -12.02 -9.73 12.91
N GLN A 125 -11.09 -10.47 13.49
CA GLN A 125 -11.05 -11.91 13.37
C GLN A 125 -12.34 -12.55 13.93
N ARG A 126 -12.80 -12.13 15.10
CA ARG A 126 -14.07 -12.61 15.68
C ARG A 126 -15.27 -12.21 14.83
N LEU A 127 -15.27 -10.98 14.31
CA LEU A 127 -16.36 -10.50 13.44
C LEU A 127 -16.45 -11.36 12.17
N MET A 128 -15.32 -11.66 11.53
CA MET A 128 -15.27 -12.52 10.34
C MET A 128 -15.72 -13.95 10.63
N PHE A 129 -15.30 -14.54 11.76
CA PHE A 129 -15.79 -15.87 12.15
C PHE A 129 -17.31 -15.89 12.36
N LYS A 130 -17.87 -14.89 13.05
CA LYS A 130 -19.32 -14.77 13.24
C LYS A 130 -20.03 -14.65 11.89
N GLN A 131 -19.49 -13.86 10.98
CA GLN A 131 -20.06 -13.66 9.65
C GLN A 131 -20.01 -14.95 8.83
N ALA A 132 -18.86 -15.66 8.82
CA ALA A 132 -18.71 -16.92 8.10
C ALA A 132 -19.63 -18.04 8.62
N LEU A 133 -19.90 -18.06 9.93
CA LEU A 133 -20.77 -19.07 10.56
C LEU A 133 -22.26 -18.65 10.61
N SER A 134 -22.63 -17.52 10.02
CA SER A 134 -24.04 -17.09 9.98
C SER A 134 -24.83 -17.95 9.00
N PHE A 135 -26.10 -18.27 9.36
CA PHE A 135 -26.99 -19.02 8.48
C PHE A 135 -27.20 -18.37 7.10
N SER A 136 -27.09 -17.05 7.02
CA SER A 136 -27.20 -16.31 5.77
C SER A 136 -25.99 -16.48 4.86
N ASN A 137 -24.78 -16.68 5.41
CA ASN A 137 -23.54 -16.76 4.64
C ASN A 137 -23.11 -18.19 4.33
N MET A 138 -23.56 -19.18 5.07
CA MET A 138 -23.23 -20.59 4.78
C MET A 138 -23.62 -21.00 3.35
N PRO A 139 -24.83 -20.69 2.83
CA PRO A 139 -25.17 -20.98 1.43
C PRO A 139 -24.32 -20.20 0.44
N ARG A 140 -23.97 -18.95 0.76
CA ARG A 140 -23.13 -18.09 -0.09
C ARG A 140 -21.72 -18.64 -0.23
N LEU A 141 -21.11 -19.10 0.87
CA LEU A 141 -19.80 -19.74 0.89
C LEU A 141 -19.73 -21.10 0.17
N ALA A 142 -20.89 -21.70 -0.11
CA ALA A 142 -20.99 -22.89 -0.96
C ALA A 142 -20.95 -22.55 -2.46
N SER A 143 -21.10 -21.25 -2.83
CA SER A 143 -20.95 -20.81 -4.23
C SER A 143 -19.47 -20.87 -4.67
N PRO A 144 -19.17 -21.39 -5.87
CA PRO A 144 -17.79 -21.40 -6.39
C PRO A 144 -17.29 -19.98 -6.71
N GLU A 145 -18.15 -18.97 -6.80
CA GLU A 145 -17.82 -17.59 -7.18
C GLU A 145 -17.82 -16.64 -5.99
N TYR A 146 -17.99 -17.15 -4.76
CA TYR A 146 -18.00 -16.36 -3.54
C TYR A 146 -17.21 -17.07 -2.44
N GLY A 147 -16.34 -16.32 -1.76
CA GLY A 147 -15.46 -16.93 -0.77
C GLY A 147 -15.16 -16.03 0.44
N ARG A 148 -14.18 -16.48 1.24
CA ARG A 148 -13.76 -15.75 2.46
C ARG A 148 -13.14 -14.38 2.16
N GLY A 149 -12.58 -14.18 0.97
CA GLY A 149 -12.10 -12.86 0.52
C GLY A 149 -13.25 -11.87 0.32
N ASP A 150 -14.40 -12.32 -0.22
CA ASP A 150 -15.59 -11.48 -0.37
C ASP A 150 -16.21 -11.15 0.98
N LEU A 151 -16.20 -12.08 1.95
CA LEU A 151 -16.60 -11.77 3.34
C LEU A 151 -15.69 -10.73 3.98
N LEU A 152 -14.40 -10.77 3.70
CA LEU A 152 -13.44 -9.77 4.19
C LEU A 152 -13.76 -8.39 3.60
N GLN A 153 -14.09 -8.31 2.30
CA GLN A 153 -14.57 -7.09 1.66
C GLN A 153 -15.81 -6.54 2.38
N GLU A 154 -16.83 -7.35 2.59
CA GLU A 154 -18.06 -6.95 3.30
C GLU A 154 -17.76 -6.48 4.73
N GLN A 155 -16.83 -7.11 5.41
CA GLN A 155 -16.42 -6.68 6.74
C GLN A 155 -15.78 -5.29 6.72
N PHE A 156 -14.93 -5.00 5.74
CA PHE A 156 -14.35 -3.67 5.55
C PHE A 156 -15.39 -2.62 5.14
N GLU A 157 -16.37 -2.98 4.30
CA GLU A 157 -17.49 -2.12 3.96
C GLU A 157 -18.29 -1.74 5.22
N ASN A 158 -18.67 -2.71 6.02
CA ASN A 158 -19.50 -2.50 7.20
C ASN A 158 -18.81 -1.68 8.31
N THR A 159 -17.46 -1.68 8.37
CA THR A 159 -16.73 -1.12 9.51
C THR A 159 -15.93 0.14 9.18
N LEU A 160 -15.37 0.25 7.98
CA LEU A 160 -14.38 1.27 7.65
C LEU A 160 -14.77 2.16 6.47
N PHE A 161 -15.19 1.56 5.37
CA PHE A 161 -15.27 2.27 4.09
C PHE A 161 -16.70 2.50 3.60
N GLY A 162 -17.71 1.82 4.16
CA GLY A 162 -19.06 1.85 3.61
C GLY A 162 -19.06 1.41 2.14
N ASN A 163 -19.92 2.03 1.36
CA ASN A 163 -20.03 1.76 -0.08
C ASN A 163 -19.09 2.61 -0.95
N MET A 164 -18.03 3.20 -0.37
CA MET A 164 -17.11 4.09 -1.09
C MET A 164 -16.45 3.39 -2.25
N THR A 165 -16.50 4.01 -3.42
CA THR A 165 -15.81 3.60 -4.63
C THR A 165 -14.52 4.41 -4.85
N PHE A 166 -13.69 4.00 -5.80
CA PHE A 166 -12.52 4.80 -6.20
C PHE A 166 -12.93 6.13 -6.85
N GLY A 167 -14.09 6.19 -7.50
CA GLY A 167 -14.69 7.45 -7.98
C GLY A 167 -15.01 8.40 -6.85
N ASP A 168 -15.58 7.90 -5.77
CA ASP A 168 -15.84 8.67 -4.56
C ASP A 168 -14.53 9.09 -3.88
N LEU A 169 -13.56 8.19 -3.77
CA LEU A 169 -12.25 8.48 -3.20
C LEU A 169 -11.54 9.58 -4.01
N ASN A 170 -11.61 9.53 -5.35
CA ASN A 170 -11.04 10.55 -6.22
C ASN A 170 -11.66 11.94 -5.96
N LYS A 171 -12.95 11.99 -5.67
CA LYS A 171 -13.70 13.23 -5.49
C LYS A 171 -13.67 13.77 -4.05
N TYR A 172 -13.72 12.88 -3.05
CA TYR A 172 -14.01 13.27 -1.67
C TYR A 172 -12.86 12.97 -0.69
N ARG A 173 -11.71 12.43 -1.15
CA ARG A 173 -10.59 12.19 -0.25
C ARG A 173 -10.13 13.47 0.42
N LYS A 174 -9.76 13.36 1.69
CA LYS A 174 -9.24 14.46 2.54
C LYS A 174 -7.76 14.34 2.81
N GLY A 175 -7.17 13.18 2.48
CA GLY A 175 -5.77 12.86 2.68
C GLY A 175 -5.05 12.59 1.37
N PRO A 176 -3.90 11.90 1.44
CA PRO A 176 -3.06 11.60 0.29
C PRO A 176 -3.77 10.71 -0.74
N PHE A 177 -3.24 10.68 -1.95
CA PHE A 177 -3.66 9.70 -2.95
C PHE A 177 -3.17 8.31 -2.55
N ALA A 178 -4.09 7.36 -2.38
CA ALA A 178 -3.74 6.01 -1.97
C ALA A 178 -3.53 5.08 -3.19
N VAL A 179 -2.40 4.37 -3.19
CA VAL A 179 -2.15 3.23 -4.09
C VAL A 179 -2.21 1.96 -3.25
N ILE A 180 -3.19 1.13 -3.54
CA ILE A 180 -3.36 -0.19 -2.94
C ILE A 180 -2.82 -1.21 -3.95
N SER A 181 -2.01 -2.18 -3.49
CA SER A 181 -1.41 -3.18 -4.37
C SER A 181 -1.85 -4.58 -3.97
N ALA A 182 -2.21 -5.40 -4.97
CA ALA A 182 -2.46 -6.82 -4.82
C ALA A 182 -1.57 -7.62 -5.79
N THR A 183 -1.58 -8.94 -5.67
CA THR A 183 -0.86 -9.85 -6.56
C THR A 183 -1.86 -10.64 -7.40
N ASP A 184 -1.70 -10.69 -8.72
CA ASP A 184 -2.42 -11.67 -9.53
C ASP A 184 -1.80 -13.06 -9.32
N MET A 185 -2.62 -14.00 -8.85
CA MET A 185 -2.18 -15.32 -8.44
C MET A 185 -1.62 -16.17 -9.60
N ALA A 186 -2.09 -15.90 -10.82
CA ALA A 186 -1.74 -16.70 -11.98
C ALA A 186 -0.42 -16.24 -12.64
N SER A 187 -0.19 -14.93 -12.69
CA SER A 187 0.98 -14.34 -13.33
C SER A 187 2.10 -13.97 -12.35
N GLY A 188 1.77 -13.83 -11.05
CA GLY A 188 2.67 -13.25 -10.05
C GLY A 188 2.88 -11.73 -10.22
N GLN A 189 2.10 -11.08 -11.06
CA GLN A 189 2.23 -9.65 -11.31
C GLN A 189 1.59 -8.83 -10.19
N ARG A 190 2.21 -7.68 -9.86
CA ARG A 190 1.62 -6.67 -8.99
C ARG A 190 0.54 -5.92 -9.75
N ILE A 191 -0.62 -5.78 -9.12
CA ILE A 191 -1.75 -5.00 -9.61
C ILE A 191 -1.96 -3.82 -8.67
N ASP A 192 -1.65 -2.61 -9.13
CA ASP A 192 -1.91 -1.38 -8.41
C ASP A 192 -3.32 -0.88 -8.76
N PHE A 193 -4.12 -0.56 -7.75
CA PHE A 193 -5.47 -0.03 -7.94
C PHE A 193 -5.41 1.46 -8.30
N THR A 194 -4.98 1.72 -9.52
CA THR A 194 -5.00 3.02 -10.20
C THR A 194 -5.62 2.85 -11.58
N GLN A 195 -6.23 3.90 -12.14
CA GLN A 195 -6.88 3.80 -13.45
C GLN A 195 -5.86 3.52 -14.55
N GLU A 196 -4.61 4.00 -14.45
CA GLU A 196 -3.54 3.70 -15.40
C GLU A 196 -3.29 2.19 -15.52
N ASN A 197 -3.36 1.48 -14.39
CA ASN A 197 -3.17 0.03 -14.37
C ASN A 197 -4.42 -0.69 -14.90
N PHE A 198 -5.62 -0.19 -14.56
CA PHE A 198 -6.90 -0.76 -14.96
C PHE A 198 -7.24 -0.53 -16.43
N ASP A 199 -6.66 0.48 -17.06
CA ASP A 199 -6.78 0.71 -18.51
C ASP A 199 -6.30 -0.50 -19.33
N GLN A 200 -5.27 -1.22 -18.88
CA GLN A 200 -4.77 -2.43 -19.53
C GLN A 200 -5.82 -3.55 -19.58
N PHE A 201 -6.69 -3.60 -18.57
CA PHE A 201 -7.77 -4.56 -18.48
C PHE A 201 -9.07 -4.06 -19.08
N CYS A 202 -9.10 -2.84 -19.62
CA CYS A 202 -10.31 -2.16 -20.09
C CYS A 202 -11.42 -2.09 -19.02
N LEU A 203 -11.05 -1.82 -17.76
CA LEU A 203 -11.94 -1.74 -16.62
C LEU A 203 -12.05 -0.31 -16.09
N ASP A 204 -13.25 0.05 -15.62
CA ASP A 204 -13.54 1.31 -14.93
C ASP A 204 -13.27 1.14 -13.42
N LEU A 205 -12.12 1.62 -12.96
CA LEU A 205 -11.78 1.59 -11.54
C LEU A 205 -12.73 2.46 -10.70
N SER A 206 -13.32 3.50 -11.30
CA SER A 206 -14.17 4.44 -10.56
C SER A 206 -15.38 3.77 -9.92
N ASP A 207 -15.87 2.68 -10.49
CA ASP A 207 -17.01 1.91 -10.00
C ASP A 207 -16.61 0.86 -8.94
N LEU A 208 -15.32 0.53 -8.85
CA LEU A 208 -14.83 -0.49 -7.92
C LEU A 208 -14.83 0.04 -6.47
N ARG A 209 -15.30 -0.79 -5.55
CA ARG A 209 -15.30 -0.46 -4.12
C ARG A 209 -13.88 -0.46 -3.55
N VAL A 210 -13.56 0.55 -2.75
CA VAL A 210 -12.27 0.65 -2.03
C VAL A 210 -12.07 -0.58 -1.14
N ALA A 211 -13.12 -1.03 -0.46
CA ALA A 211 -13.08 -2.23 0.38
C ALA A 211 -12.67 -3.50 -0.40
N ARG A 212 -13.05 -3.62 -1.70
CA ARG A 212 -12.66 -4.75 -2.54
C ARG A 212 -11.16 -4.75 -2.82
N ALA A 213 -10.59 -3.60 -3.13
CA ALA A 213 -9.14 -3.47 -3.33
C ALA A 213 -8.35 -3.78 -2.05
N VAL A 214 -8.81 -3.25 -0.91
CA VAL A 214 -8.18 -3.52 0.40
C VAL A 214 -8.29 -5.00 0.76
N ALA A 215 -9.44 -5.63 0.51
CA ALA A 215 -9.62 -7.06 0.74
C ALA A 215 -8.74 -7.90 -0.20
N ALA A 216 -8.61 -7.55 -1.49
CA ALA A 216 -7.71 -8.21 -2.43
C ALA A 216 -6.26 -8.14 -1.96
N SER A 217 -5.81 -6.93 -1.60
CA SER A 217 -4.48 -6.68 -1.04
C SER A 217 -4.19 -7.48 0.23
N SER A 218 -5.24 -7.85 0.97
CA SER A 218 -5.18 -8.53 2.28
C SER A 218 -5.54 -10.02 2.22
N SER A 219 -5.78 -10.57 1.03
CA SER A 219 -6.19 -11.96 0.84
C SER A 219 -5.00 -12.90 0.87
N VAL A 220 -4.46 -13.14 2.08
CA VAL A 220 -3.37 -14.11 2.31
C VAL A 220 -3.83 -15.50 1.87
N PRO A 221 -3.10 -16.19 0.96
CA PRO A 221 -3.44 -17.54 0.53
C PRO A 221 -3.62 -18.49 1.70
N VAL A 222 -4.45 -19.53 1.52
CA VAL A 222 -4.86 -20.50 2.55
C VAL A 222 -5.84 -19.94 3.58
N ILE A 223 -5.67 -18.69 4.03
CA ILE A 223 -6.57 -18.03 5.00
C ILE A 223 -7.80 -17.47 4.28
N PHE A 224 -7.59 -16.74 3.20
CA PHE A 224 -8.64 -16.15 2.38
C PHE A 224 -8.68 -16.74 0.96
N SER A 225 -9.85 -16.70 0.34
CA SER A 225 -9.98 -16.94 -1.09
C SER A 225 -9.48 -15.73 -1.87
N PRO A 226 -8.93 -15.93 -3.08
CA PRO A 226 -8.66 -14.83 -4.00
C PRO A 226 -9.92 -14.00 -4.26
N LEU A 227 -9.74 -12.73 -4.60
CA LEU A 227 -10.80 -11.89 -5.14
C LEU A 227 -10.69 -11.83 -6.66
N THR A 228 -11.82 -12.08 -7.33
CA THR A 228 -11.87 -12.15 -8.79
C THR A 228 -12.20 -10.79 -9.39
N LEU A 229 -11.49 -10.42 -10.45
CA LEU A 229 -11.83 -9.36 -11.40
C LEU A 229 -11.94 -9.96 -12.80
N ASN A 230 -12.81 -9.40 -13.64
CA ASN A 230 -12.83 -9.73 -15.07
C ASN A 230 -11.65 -9.07 -15.78
N ASN A 231 -11.24 -9.69 -16.90
CA ASN A 231 -10.29 -9.11 -17.84
C ASN A 231 -11.06 -8.81 -19.14
N ASN A 232 -11.06 -7.55 -19.55
CA ASN A 232 -11.68 -7.10 -20.80
C ASN A 232 -10.65 -6.51 -21.78
N SER A 233 -9.35 -6.83 -21.58
CA SER A 233 -8.25 -6.35 -22.44
C SER A 233 -8.53 -6.56 -23.91
N GLY A 234 -8.06 -5.63 -24.73
CA GLY A 234 -8.28 -5.65 -26.19
C GLY A 234 -9.58 -5.01 -26.64
N ASN A 235 -10.52 -4.65 -25.75
CA ASN A 235 -11.85 -4.15 -26.14
C ASN A 235 -12.02 -2.62 -25.95
N CYS A 236 -10.98 -1.88 -25.49
CA CYS A 236 -11.05 -0.43 -25.29
C CYS A 236 -9.97 0.34 -26.08
N GLY A 237 -9.27 -0.32 -26.99
CA GLY A 237 -8.21 0.32 -27.78
C GLY A 237 -7.02 0.77 -26.92
N TYR A 238 -6.75 0.12 -25.78
CA TYR A 238 -5.59 0.44 -24.95
C TYR A 238 -4.29 0.31 -25.75
N THR A 239 -3.51 1.37 -25.73
CA THR A 239 -2.12 1.41 -26.22
C THR A 239 -1.23 1.99 -25.14
N VAL A 240 0.04 1.59 -25.13
CA VAL A 240 1.02 2.22 -24.23
C VAL A 240 1.03 3.73 -24.48
N PRO A 241 0.88 4.56 -23.43
CA PRO A 241 0.86 6.01 -23.59
C PRO A 241 2.08 6.54 -24.35
N ALA A 242 1.87 7.56 -25.20
CA ALA A 242 2.87 8.09 -26.14
C ALA A 242 4.21 8.44 -25.47
N ARG A 243 4.16 8.94 -24.21
CA ARG A 243 5.33 9.29 -23.41
C ARG A 243 6.25 8.08 -23.06
N PHE A 244 5.72 6.87 -23.14
CA PHE A 244 6.48 5.63 -22.90
C PHE A 244 6.84 4.89 -24.18
N GLN A 245 6.30 5.29 -25.33
CA GLN A 245 6.58 4.60 -26.59
C GLN A 245 8.05 4.65 -26.96
N ALA A 246 8.73 5.77 -26.68
CA ALA A 246 10.18 5.90 -26.91
C ALA A 246 11.01 4.87 -26.12
N VAL A 247 10.53 4.43 -24.96
CA VAL A 247 11.19 3.43 -24.12
C VAL A 247 11.02 2.01 -24.69
N LEU A 248 10.00 1.81 -25.53
CA LEU A 248 9.69 0.52 -26.19
C LEU A 248 10.34 0.37 -27.57
N VAL A 249 10.89 1.45 -28.13
CA VAL A 249 11.41 1.49 -29.52
C VAL A 249 12.87 0.99 -29.62
N SER A 250 13.56 0.81 -28.50
CA SER A 250 14.88 0.21 -28.54
C SER A 250 14.77 -1.28 -28.86
N ASP A 251 15.23 -1.69 -30.04
CA ASP A 251 15.23 -3.08 -30.54
C ASP A 251 16.26 -3.99 -29.82
N GLY A 252 16.55 -3.72 -28.57
CA GLY A 252 17.52 -4.48 -27.80
C GLY A 252 16.93 -5.72 -27.14
N ASP A 253 17.72 -6.77 -27.13
CA ASP A 253 17.44 -8.02 -26.40
C ASP A 253 17.89 -7.94 -24.94
N SER A 254 18.13 -6.72 -24.43
CA SER A 254 18.62 -6.54 -23.08
C SER A 254 17.56 -6.92 -22.05
N TRP A 255 18.01 -7.37 -20.89
CA TRP A 255 17.12 -7.72 -19.78
C TRP A 255 16.25 -6.51 -19.36
N GLN A 256 16.80 -5.32 -19.36
CA GLN A 256 16.10 -4.08 -19.00
C GLN A 256 14.95 -3.78 -19.96
N GLU A 257 15.15 -3.99 -21.25
CA GLU A 257 14.09 -3.76 -22.24
C GLU A 257 12.95 -4.77 -22.10
N LYS A 258 13.26 -6.04 -21.86
CA LYS A 258 12.25 -7.05 -21.54
C LYS A 258 11.43 -6.66 -20.30
N THR A 259 12.09 -6.18 -19.26
CA THR A 259 11.43 -5.70 -18.03
C THR A 259 10.52 -4.51 -18.31
N ARG A 260 10.96 -3.52 -19.10
CA ARG A 260 10.15 -2.37 -19.49
C ARG A 260 8.92 -2.77 -20.29
N HIS A 261 9.10 -3.68 -21.24
CA HIS A 261 7.98 -4.24 -22.02
C HIS A 261 6.97 -4.95 -21.11
N GLU A 262 7.44 -5.70 -20.12
CA GLU A 262 6.59 -6.43 -19.19
C GLU A 262 5.78 -5.47 -18.29
N ILE A 263 6.40 -4.37 -17.83
CA ILE A 263 5.72 -3.35 -17.03
C ILE A 263 4.69 -2.57 -17.83
N LEU A 264 5.04 -2.15 -19.07
CA LEU A 264 4.21 -1.25 -19.89
C LEU A 264 3.18 -1.97 -20.73
N ARG A 265 3.46 -3.18 -21.14
CA ARG A 265 2.66 -3.97 -22.06
C ARG A 265 2.65 -5.42 -21.62
N ASN A 266 1.88 -5.72 -20.60
CA ASN A 266 1.84 -7.10 -20.11
C ASN A 266 1.11 -8.01 -21.12
N PRO A 267 1.84 -8.77 -21.94
CA PRO A 267 1.24 -9.62 -22.98
C PRO A 267 0.41 -10.74 -22.37
N TYR A 268 0.62 -11.07 -21.11
CA TYR A 268 -0.13 -12.12 -20.41
C TYR A 268 -1.63 -11.84 -20.39
N TYR A 269 -2.03 -10.56 -20.22
CA TYR A 269 -3.44 -10.17 -20.15
C TYR A 269 -4.06 -9.79 -21.49
N ALA A 270 -3.27 -9.63 -22.55
CA ALA A 270 -3.75 -9.11 -23.83
C ALA A 270 -4.86 -9.96 -24.48
N ASP A 271 -4.87 -11.27 -24.22
CA ASP A 271 -5.92 -12.19 -24.68
C ASP A 271 -6.95 -12.43 -23.58
N SER A 272 -7.95 -11.53 -23.50
CA SER A 272 -9.05 -11.66 -22.53
C SER A 272 -9.99 -12.82 -22.80
N LYS A 273 -9.97 -13.41 -24.01
CA LYS A 273 -10.76 -14.63 -24.30
C LYS A 273 -10.10 -15.86 -23.70
N ALA A 274 -8.78 -15.95 -23.77
CA ALA A 274 -8.04 -17.04 -23.14
C ALA A 274 -7.93 -16.88 -21.62
N ARG A 275 -7.92 -15.63 -21.12
CA ARG A 275 -7.79 -15.29 -19.69
C ARG A 275 -8.83 -14.27 -19.27
N PRO A 276 -10.11 -14.69 -19.12
CA PRO A 276 -11.21 -13.77 -18.85
C PRO A 276 -11.25 -13.22 -17.41
N PHE A 277 -10.43 -13.78 -16.51
CA PHE A 277 -10.41 -13.39 -15.09
C PHE A 277 -9.00 -13.23 -14.54
N LEU A 278 -8.87 -12.32 -13.56
CA LEU A 278 -7.73 -12.18 -12.66
C LEU A 278 -8.17 -12.66 -11.27
N HIS A 279 -7.29 -13.38 -10.58
CA HIS A 279 -7.53 -13.83 -9.21
C HIS A 279 -6.50 -13.17 -8.29
N LEU A 280 -6.95 -12.17 -7.53
CA LEU A 280 -6.09 -11.33 -6.72
C LEU A 280 -5.93 -11.89 -5.31
N VAL A 281 -4.68 -11.96 -4.87
CA VAL A 281 -4.25 -12.37 -3.54
C VAL A 281 -3.40 -11.28 -2.90
N ASP A 282 -2.93 -11.50 -1.66
CA ASP A 282 -2.17 -10.53 -0.87
C ASP A 282 -1.01 -9.91 -1.66
N GLY A 283 -0.94 -8.59 -1.60
CA GLY A 283 0.08 -7.81 -2.31
C GLY A 283 1.49 -8.06 -1.79
N GLY A 284 1.64 -8.53 -0.55
CA GLY A 284 2.93 -8.84 0.07
C GLY A 284 3.71 -9.94 -0.65
N LEU A 285 3.04 -10.79 -1.46
CA LEU A 285 3.69 -11.84 -2.23
C LEU A 285 4.63 -11.29 -3.31
N THR A 286 4.33 -10.12 -3.87
CA THR A 286 5.15 -9.48 -4.92
C THR A 286 5.89 -8.25 -4.43
N ASP A 287 5.28 -7.43 -3.60
CA ASP A 287 5.87 -6.17 -3.09
C ASP A 287 5.34 -5.83 -1.70
N ASN A 288 5.90 -6.45 -0.68
CA ASN A 288 5.43 -6.25 0.69
C ASN A 288 5.63 -4.83 1.24
N LEU A 289 6.57 -4.07 0.69
CA LEU A 289 6.89 -2.71 1.14
C LEU A 289 6.22 -1.61 0.28
N GLY A 290 5.69 -1.96 -0.90
CA GLY A 290 5.20 -1.01 -1.89
C GLY A 290 6.31 -0.30 -2.68
N LEU A 291 7.58 -0.57 -2.39
CA LEU A 291 8.73 0.11 -3.01
C LEU A 291 8.91 -0.24 -4.49
N ARG A 292 8.50 -1.44 -4.91
CA ARG A 292 8.58 -1.85 -6.31
C ARG A 292 7.75 -0.94 -7.22
N SER A 293 6.63 -0.40 -6.73
CA SER A 293 5.84 0.58 -7.48
C SER A 293 6.67 1.80 -7.92
N LEU A 294 7.60 2.27 -7.08
CA LEU A 294 8.48 3.39 -7.42
C LEU A 294 9.70 2.94 -8.24
N LEU A 295 10.27 1.77 -7.94
CA LEU A 295 11.39 1.19 -8.69
C LEU A 295 11.00 0.90 -10.13
N ASP A 296 9.84 0.30 -10.37
CA ASP A 296 9.34 0.00 -11.71
C ASP A 296 9.06 1.29 -12.50
N ARG A 297 8.58 2.35 -11.82
CA ARG A 297 8.42 3.67 -12.47
C ARG A 297 9.76 4.28 -12.86
N GLN A 298 10.77 4.20 -12.00
CA GLN A 298 12.12 4.67 -12.33
C GLN A 298 12.72 3.89 -13.50
N GLU A 299 12.43 2.60 -13.62
CA GLU A 299 12.87 1.78 -14.75
C GLU A 299 12.22 2.24 -16.08
N ILE A 300 10.95 2.66 -16.04
CA ILE A 300 10.21 3.16 -17.21
C ILE A 300 10.60 4.60 -17.54
N TYR A 301 10.79 5.46 -16.55
CA TYR A 301 11.17 6.85 -16.73
C TYR A 301 12.69 7.00 -16.68
N PRO A 302 13.37 7.36 -17.77
CA PRO A 302 14.75 7.81 -17.69
C PRO A 302 14.89 8.93 -16.65
N ASN A 303 16.02 8.99 -15.95
CA ASN A 303 16.25 10.01 -14.90
C ASN A 303 15.98 11.45 -15.40
N SER A 304 16.33 11.75 -16.65
CA SER A 304 16.03 13.04 -17.29
C SER A 304 14.54 13.34 -17.42
N SER A 305 13.72 12.33 -17.72
CA SER A 305 12.27 12.49 -17.83
C SER A 305 11.62 12.66 -16.45
N LEU A 306 12.08 11.92 -15.44
CA LEU A 306 11.62 12.07 -14.07
C LEU A 306 12.00 13.46 -13.53
N GLN A 307 13.25 13.90 -13.77
CA GLN A 307 13.72 15.22 -13.39
C GLN A 307 12.86 16.32 -14.06
N ALA A 308 12.67 16.27 -15.38
CA ALA A 308 11.84 17.24 -16.11
C ALA A 308 10.39 17.29 -15.57
N MET A 309 9.83 16.14 -15.21
CA MET A 309 8.49 16.07 -14.62
C MET A 309 8.46 16.77 -13.23
N LEU A 310 9.44 16.54 -12.39
CA LEU A 310 9.53 17.16 -11.07
C LEU A 310 9.80 18.67 -11.17
N GLU A 311 10.68 19.10 -12.09
CA GLU A 311 10.97 20.51 -12.35
C GLU A 311 9.75 21.28 -12.88
N ALA A 312 9.02 20.68 -13.85
CA ALA A 312 7.79 21.26 -14.40
C ALA A 312 6.72 21.49 -13.32
N LYS A 313 6.85 20.84 -12.17
CA LYS A 313 5.97 20.96 -10.99
C LYS A 313 6.58 21.77 -9.87
N ASN A 314 7.75 22.38 -10.08
CA ASN A 314 8.52 23.05 -9.06
C ASN A 314 8.83 22.20 -7.82
N ILE A 315 8.90 20.87 -7.97
CA ILE A 315 9.33 19.97 -6.89
C ILE A 315 10.85 20.01 -6.80
N ASN A 316 11.37 20.43 -5.66
CA ASN A 316 12.80 20.43 -5.37
C ASN A 316 13.19 19.43 -4.26
N ARG A 317 12.20 18.79 -3.64
CA ARG A 317 12.40 17.79 -2.59
C ARG A 317 11.40 16.64 -2.72
N VAL A 318 11.91 15.42 -2.66
CA VAL A 318 11.09 14.20 -2.57
C VAL A 318 11.42 13.50 -1.26
N ILE A 319 10.41 13.20 -0.46
CA ILE A 319 10.55 12.50 0.81
C ILE A 319 9.78 11.19 0.70
N VAL A 320 10.48 10.06 0.81
CA VAL A 320 9.88 8.73 0.84
C VAL A 320 10.08 8.14 2.22
N VAL A 321 8.99 7.78 2.88
CA VAL A 321 8.99 7.12 4.18
C VAL A 321 8.48 5.70 4.01
N SER A 322 9.31 4.72 4.31
CA SER A 322 8.95 3.29 4.30
C SER A 322 8.79 2.79 5.73
N VAL A 323 7.60 2.29 6.06
CA VAL A 323 7.28 1.70 7.37
C VAL A 323 7.17 0.20 7.21
N ASN A 324 8.17 -0.52 7.72
CA ASN A 324 8.29 -1.96 7.61
C ASN A 324 7.93 -2.65 8.93
N ALA A 325 6.78 -3.30 8.97
CA ALA A 325 6.30 -4.05 10.12
C ALA A 325 6.67 -5.54 10.07
N GLN A 326 7.68 -5.93 9.29
CA GLN A 326 8.10 -7.32 9.20
C GLN A 326 8.51 -7.86 10.56
N ASN A 327 7.92 -9.00 10.96
CA ASN A 327 8.28 -9.72 12.17
C ASN A 327 9.54 -10.57 11.99
N GLN A 328 10.05 -11.08 13.08
CA GLN A 328 11.11 -12.08 13.06
C GLN A 328 10.58 -13.40 12.52
N ILE A 329 11.27 -14.00 11.56
CA ILE A 329 11.00 -15.38 11.16
C ILE A 329 11.24 -16.26 12.37
N SER A 330 10.31 -17.17 12.66
CA SER A 330 10.34 -17.99 13.86
C SER A 330 11.66 -18.77 13.98
N GLU A 331 12.50 -18.39 14.94
CA GLU A 331 13.73 -19.12 15.26
C GLU A 331 13.45 -20.47 15.91
N THR A 332 12.23 -20.69 16.40
CA THR A 332 11.85 -21.95 17.08
C THR A 332 11.94 -23.16 16.15
N ILE A 333 11.82 -22.96 14.83
CA ILE A 333 11.97 -24.02 13.83
C ILE A 333 13.37 -24.65 13.89
N SER A 334 14.40 -23.84 14.13
CA SER A 334 15.81 -24.31 14.17
C SER A 334 16.29 -24.73 15.57
N GLN A 335 15.50 -24.51 16.61
CA GLN A 335 15.86 -24.85 17.99
C GLN A 335 15.61 -26.30 18.38
N GLN A 336 14.90 -27.06 17.57
CA GLN A 336 14.51 -28.43 17.85
C GLN A 336 14.72 -29.34 16.62
N ALA A 337 15.15 -30.58 16.84
CA ALA A 337 15.23 -31.59 15.78
C ALA A 337 13.86 -32.11 15.34
N LYS A 338 12.77 -31.72 16.01
CA LYS A 338 11.40 -32.10 15.65
C LYS A 338 11.01 -31.50 14.32
N ILE A 339 10.36 -32.28 13.48
CA ILE A 339 9.80 -31.81 12.20
C ILE A 339 8.80 -30.67 12.48
N PRO A 340 8.95 -29.50 11.82
CA PRO A 340 8.02 -28.38 11.98
C PRO A 340 6.58 -28.77 11.65
N SER A 341 5.63 -28.12 12.31
CA SER A 341 4.22 -28.35 12.01
C SER A 341 3.87 -27.89 10.59
N PHE A 342 2.79 -28.45 10.02
CA PHE A 342 2.29 -28.05 8.69
C PHE A 342 2.04 -26.53 8.61
N ARG A 343 1.55 -25.93 9.70
CA ARG A 343 1.34 -24.49 9.81
C ARG A 343 2.67 -23.73 9.73
N ASP A 344 3.72 -24.21 10.43
CA ASP A 344 5.03 -23.56 10.42
C ASP A 344 5.67 -23.66 9.03
N MET A 345 5.50 -24.78 8.35
CA MET A 345 5.98 -24.96 6.97
C MET A 345 5.28 -23.99 6.00
N ILE A 346 3.94 -23.85 6.07
CA ILE A 346 3.19 -22.91 5.22
C ILE A 346 3.62 -21.48 5.52
N ASN A 347 3.69 -21.07 6.78
CA ASN A 347 4.11 -19.74 7.16
C ASN A 347 5.52 -19.43 6.64
N ALA A 348 6.47 -20.34 6.83
CA ALA A 348 7.83 -20.18 6.32
C ALA A 348 7.89 -20.08 4.79
N THR A 349 7.08 -20.85 4.07
CA THR A 349 7.00 -20.82 2.60
C THR A 349 6.51 -19.47 2.08
N ILE A 350 5.68 -18.77 2.84
CA ILE A 350 5.17 -17.43 2.51
C ILE A 350 6.13 -16.34 3.02
N ASP A 351 6.51 -16.40 4.30
CA ASP A 351 7.22 -15.30 4.97
C ASP A 351 8.68 -15.17 4.52
N VAL A 352 9.36 -16.29 4.23
CA VAL A 352 10.78 -16.27 3.83
C VAL A 352 11.00 -15.57 2.49
N PRO A 353 10.27 -15.91 1.40
CA PRO A 353 10.38 -15.17 0.12
C PRO A 353 10.03 -13.69 0.27
N ILE A 354 8.94 -13.36 1.00
CA ILE A 354 8.52 -11.97 1.27
C ILE A 354 9.64 -11.20 1.97
N ALA A 355 10.27 -11.80 2.99
CA ALA A 355 11.38 -11.18 3.72
C ALA A 355 12.57 -10.89 2.82
N ARG A 356 12.96 -11.86 2.00
CA ARG A 356 14.09 -11.71 1.05
C ARG A 356 13.81 -10.66 -0.01
N ALA A 357 12.62 -10.68 -0.62
CA ALA A 357 12.19 -9.68 -1.60
C ALA A 357 12.15 -8.28 -0.99
N SER A 358 11.66 -8.14 0.24
CA SER A 358 11.62 -6.86 0.96
C SER A 358 13.00 -6.28 1.20
N GLN A 359 13.96 -7.12 1.64
CA GLN A 359 15.35 -6.69 1.84
C GLN A 359 15.98 -6.23 0.52
N GLU A 360 15.74 -6.97 -0.57
CA GLU A 360 16.26 -6.62 -1.88
C GLU A 360 15.66 -5.31 -2.39
N SER A 361 14.35 -5.11 -2.27
CA SER A 361 13.69 -3.84 -2.64
C SER A 361 14.22 -2.65 -1.84
N LEU A 362 14.46 -2.82 -0.53
CA LEU A 362 15.09 -1.78 0.31
C LEU A 362 16.50 -1.43 -0.18
N ARG A 363 17.31 -2.43 -0.48
CA ARG A 363 18.68 -2.24 -0.97
C ARG A 363 18.70 -1.50 -2.31
N GLN A 364 17.87 -1.94 -3.25
CA GLN A 364 17.72 -1.32 -4.57
C GLN A 364 17.23 0.12 -4.46
N PHE A 365 16.23 0.37 -3.61
CA PHE A 365 15.68 1.71 -3.43
C PHE A 365 16.70 2.68 -2.80
N ARG A 366 17.47 2.25 -1.80
CA ARG A 366 18.55 3.05 -1.24
C ARG A 366 19.61 3.39 -2.30
N ALA A 367 20.06 2.39 -3.06
CA ALA A 367 21.02 2.60 -4.14
C ALA A 367 20.51 3.58 -5.20
N MET A 368 19.21 3.51 -5.55
CA MET A 368 18.58 4.45 -6.46
C MET A 368 18.59 5.88 -5.91
N VAL A 369 18.23 6.08 -4.65
CA VAL A 369 18.22 7.41 -4.00
C VAL A 369 19.66 7.99 -3.93
N ASP A 370 20.64 7.16 -3.58
CA ASP A 370 22.05 7.58 -3.53
C ASP A 370 22.58 7.99 -4.92
N ALA A 371 22.28 7.19 -5.94
CA ALA A 371 22.64 7.49 -7.34
C ALA A 371 21.94 8.77 -7.84
N TRP A 372 20.65 8.96 -7.51
CA TRP A 372 19.94 10.18 -7.84
C TRP A 372 20.58 11.41 -7.21
N ASN A 373 20.81 11.37 -5.89
CA ASN A 373 21.39 12.51 -5.16
C ASN A 373 22.82 12.83 -5.63
N ALA A 374 23.60 11.80 -5.99
CA ALA A 374 24.93 11.99 -6.58
C ALA A 374 24.87 12.69 -7.95
N ALA A 375 23.93 12.31 -8.80
CA ALA A 375 23.72 12.94 -10.11
C ALA A 375 23.23 14.40 -9.99
N GLN A 376 22.54 14.75 -8.90
CA GLN A 376 22.01 16.11 -8.66
C GLN A 376 23.03 17.05 -7.98
N LYS A 377 24.24 16.56 -7.63
CA LYS A 377 25.19 17.32 -6.82
C LYS A 377 25.62 18.65 -7.46
N ASP A 378 25.81 18.64 -8.77
CA ASP A 378 26.28 19.80 -9.53
C ASP A 378 25.17 20.44 -10.38
N ALA A 379 23.89 20.06 -10.14
CA ALA A 379 22.77 20.63 -10.85
C ALA A 379 22.51 22.07 -10.38
N GLU A 380 22.14 22.96 -11.30
CA GLU A 380 21.80 24.36 -10.98
C GLU A 380 20.60 24.44 -10.02
N LYS A 381 19.63 23.53 -10.18
CA LYS A 381 18.45 23.40 -9.31
C LYS A 381 18.33 21.95 -8.85
N PRO A 382 19.06 21.56 -7.81
CA PRO A 382 19.10 20.18 -7.38
C PRO A 382 17.74 19.74 -6.78
N ILE A 383 17.27 18.57 -7.18
CA ILE A 383 16.12 17.91 -6.59
C ILE A 383 16.65 16.86 -5.60
N ARG A 384 16.43 17.10 -4.31
CA ARG A 384 16.89 16.20 -3.25
C ARG A 384 15.87 15.11 -2.97
N MET A 385 16.35 13.86 -2.92
CA MET A 385 15.55 12.71 -2.44
C MET A 385 16.00 12.31 -1.04
N HIS A 386 15.04 12.20 -0.13
CA HIS A 386 15.22 11.69 1.23
C HIS A 386 14.49 10.36 1.36
N PHE A 387 15.17 9.36 1.89
CA PHE A 387 14.56 8.07 2.17
C PHE A 387 14.66 7.74 3.65
N VAL A 388 13.53 7.77 4.33
CA VAL A 388 13.39 7.43 5.76
C VAL A 388 12.86 6.01 5.86
N SER A 389 13.68 5.08 6.32
CA SER A 389 13.31 3.68 6.51
C SER A 389 13.09 3.39 7.99
N LEU A 390 11.86 3.00 8.35
CA LEU A 390 11.45 2.70 9.72
C LEU A 390 11.03 1.23 9.80
N SER A 391 11.89 0.38 10.35
CA SER A 391 11.65 -1.05 10.47
C SER A 391 11.64 -1.49 11.94
N LEU A 392 10.77 -2.44 12.30
CA LEU A 392 10.81 -3.06 13.63
C LEU A 392 12.18 -3.67 13.96
N HIS A 393 12.93 -4.07 12.94
CA HIS A 393 14.30 -4.60 13.10
C HIS A 393 15.33 -3.53 13.51
N ASP A 394 15.03 -2.24 13.27
CA ASP A 394 15.90 -1.12 13.63
C ASP A 394 15.72 -0.64 15.08
N LEU A 395 14.77 -1.23 15.81
CA LEU A 395 14.62 -0.95 17.24
C LEU A 395 15.89 -1.33 18.01
N PRO A 396 16.33 -0.53 18.98
CA PRO A 396 17.46 -0.89 19.84
C PRO A 396 17.14 -2.16 20.66
N PRO A 397 18.16 -2.95 20.99
CA PRO A 397 17.98 -4.13 21.85
C PRO A 397 17.24 -3.78 23.14
N SER A 398 16.05 -4.34 23.32
CA SER A 398 15.16 -4.04 24.44
C SER A 398 14.06 -5.10 24.57
N PRO A 399 13.41 -5.23 25.72
CA PRO A 399 12.23 -6.09 25.87
C PRO A 399 11.10 -5.70 24.90
N LEU A 400 10.94 -4.41 24.60
CA LEU A 400 9.98 -3.93 23.61
C LEU A 400 10.27 -4.47 22.21
N ARG A 401 11.54 -4.43 21.77
CA ARG A 401 11.95 -4.99 20.46
C ARG A 401 11.58 -6.46 20.37
N THR A 402 11.91 -7.23 21.41
CA THR A 402 11.59 -8.67 21.45
C THR A 402 10.09 -8.91 21.33
N ARG A 403 9.26 -8.17 22.07
CA ARG A 403 7.80 -8.30 21.95
C ARG A 403 7.30 -7.89 20.59
N ALA A 404 7.72 -6.71 20.08
CA ALA A 404 7.24 -6.16 18.80
C ALA A 404 7.56 -7.07 17.60
N LEU A 405 8.76 -7.65 17.56
CA LEU A 405 9.18 -8.58 16.51
C LEU A 405 8.45 -9.94 16.57
N ASN A 406 7.89 -10.30 17.71
CA ASN A 406 7.14 -11.55 17.90
C ASN A 406 5.61 -11.37 17.79
N ILE A 407 5.11 -10.16 17.53
CA ILE A 407 3.68 -9.94 17.29
C ILE A 407 3.26 -10.67 16.01
N PRO A 408 2.25 -11.55 16.05
CA PRO A 408 1.86 -12.32 14.86
C PRO A 408 1.14 -11.47 13.81
N THR A 409 1.12 -11.96 12.57
CA THR A 409 0.28 -11.42 11.50
C THR A 409 -1.14 -11.92 11.67
N THR A 410 -2.05 -11.09 12.14
CA THR A 410 -3.47 -11.42 12.41
C THR A 410 -4.37 -10.22 12.15
N TYR A 411 -5.70 -10.43 12.18
CA TYR A 411 -6.70 -9.36 12.13
C TYR A 411 -7.24 -8.97 13.53
N TYR A 412 -6.54 -9.38 14.57
CA TYR A 412 -6.81 -8.96 15.94
C TYR A 412 -5.51 -8.95 16.74
N LEU A 413 -5.27 -7.89 17.46
CA LEU A 413 -4.19 -7.80 18.44
C LEU A 413 -4.74 -7.35 19.79
N PRO A 414 -4.20 -7.88 20.89
CA PRO A 414 -4.44 -7.35 22.23
C PRO A 414 -4.01 -5.88 22.34
N ARG A 415 -4.63 -5.12 23.23
CA ARG A 415 -4.30 -3.69 23.45
C ARG A 415 -2.83 -3.46 23.78
N GLU A 416 -2.22 -4.36 24.54
CA GLU A 416 -0.79 -4.30 24.88
C GLU A 416 0.08 -4.34 23.64
N SER A 417 -0.19 -5.27 22.70
CA SER A 417 0.56 -5.37 21.44
C SER A 417 0.39 -4.11 20.57
N ILE A 418 -0.81 -3.52 20.55
CA ILE A 418 -1.06 -2.25 19.85
C ILE A 418 -0.24 -1.11 20.48
N ASN A 419 -0.21 -1.05 21.81
CA ASN A 419 0.57 -0.05 22.53
C ASN A 419 2.08 -0.25 22.34
N ASP A 420 2.57 -1.49 22.36
CA ASP A 420 3.96 -1.81 22.04
C ASP A 420 4.36 -1.33 20.64
N LEU A 421 3.50 -1.52 19.63
CA LEU A 421 3.75 -1.06 18.26
C LEU A 421 3.72 0.47 18.14
N LYS A 422 2.83 1.15 18.85
CA LYS A 422 2.79 2.63 18.90
C LYS A 422 4.04 3.18 19.59
N GLU A 423 4.51 2.56 20.65
CA GLU A 423 5.73 2.96 21.33
C GLU A 423 6.97 2.68 20.49
N ALA A 424 7.00 1.51 19.81
CA ALA A 424 8.04 1.17 18.82
C ALA A 424 8.12 2.23 17.72
N ALA A 425 6.98 2.67 17.20
CA ALA A 425 6.91 3.73 16.19
C ALA A 425 7.53 5.05 16.66
N LYS A 426 7.23 5.48 17.90
CA LYS A 426 7.82 6.70 18.48
C LYS A 426 9.34 6.60 18.58
N ILE A 427 9.84 5.45 19.04
CA ILE A 427 11.29 5.23 19.16
C ILE A 427 11.94 5.23 17.77
N LEU A 428 11.36 4.53 16.79
CA LEU A 428 11.88 4.49 15.43
C LEU A 428 11.94 5.88 14.79
N VAL A 429 10.88 6.65 14.88
CA VAL A 429 10.86 8.03 14.35
C VAL A 429 11.88 8.91 15.06
N LYS A 430 11.94 8.86 16.40
CA LYS A 430 12.87 9.67 17.18
C LYS A 430 14.33 9.33 16.88
N GLN A 431 14.65 8.06 16.67
CA GLN A 431 16.03 7.57 16.53
C GLN A 431 16.49 7.40 15.07
N SER A 432 15.60 7.55 14.06
CA SER A 432 15.99 7.44 12.65
C SER A 432 17.01 8.52 12.27
N PRO A 433 18.23 8.14 11.87
CA PRO A 433 19.23 9.10 11.42
C PRO A 433 18.77 9.88 10.19
N GLU A 434 18.09 9.21 9.27
CA GLU A 434 17.59 9.78 8.02
C GLU A 434 16.49 10.83 8.31
N PHE A 435 15.62 10.56 9.29
CA PHE A 435 14.60 11.53 9.69
C PHE A 435 15.21 12.72 10.43
N GLN A 436 16.22 12.50 11.28
CA GLN A 436 16.91 13.61 11.94
C GLN A 436 17.67 14.49 10.94
N GLN A 437 18.32 13.89 9.95
CA GLN A 437 18.94 14.64 8.85
C GLN A 437 17.90 15.45 8.07
N LEU A 438 16.77 14.86 7.70
CA LEU A 438 15.68 15.56 7.04
C LEU A 438 15.21 16.78 7.86
N ARG A 439 15.07 16.62 9.18
CA ARG A 439 14.67 17.73 10.08
C ARG A 439 15.69 18.87 10.10
N GLN A 440 16.97 18.56 10.10
CA GLN A 440 18.03 19.56 10.04
C GLN A 440 18.01 20.32 8.71
N GLU A 441 17.86 19.61 7.59
CA GLU A 441 17.84 20.21 6.26
C GLU A 441 16.54 20.97 5.94
N ALA A 442 15.41 20.51 6.46
CA ALA A 442 14.12 21.19 6.28
C ALA A 442 13.94 22.44 7.17
N GLY A 443 14.80 22.58 8.18
CA GLY A 443 14.64 23.56 9.24
C GLY A 443 13.64 23.11 10.32
N GLN A 444 13.91 23.53 11.55
CA GLN A 444 12.99 23.32 12.68
C GLN A 444 12.23 24.63 12.92
N PRO A 445 10.90 24.61 13.07
CA PRO A 445 10.21 25.80 13.53
C PRO A 445 10.72 26.15 14.93
N GLU A 446 10.99 27.44 15.17
CA GLU A 446 11.35 27.92 16.50
C GLU A 446 10.30 27.43 17.51
N THR A 447 10.76 26.80 18.59
CA THR A 447 9.87 26.47 19.70
C THR A 447 9.40 27.78 20.33
N PRO A 448 8.15 27.86 20.85
CA PRO A 448 7.67 29.06 21.52
C PRO A 448 8.60 29.57 22.63
N GLN A 449 9.38 28.68 23.26
CA GLN A 449 10.40 28.98 24.26
C GLN A 449 11.67 29.60 23.63
N ALA A 450 12.10 29.17 22.45
CA ALA A 450 13.25 29.74 21.74
C ALA A 450 12.90 31.14 21.17
N ALA A 451 11.67 31.33 20.66
CA ALA A 451 11.19 32.62 20.21
C ALA A 451 11.08 33.63 21.37
N ALA A 452 10.68 33.20 22.55
CA ALA A 452 10.64 34.05 23.74
C ALA A 452 12.05 34.43 24.25
N ALA A 453 13.03 33.51 24.16
CA ALA A 453 14.40 33.77 24.54
C ALA A 453 15.09 34.74 23.57
N ALA A 454 14.89 34.58 22.26
CA ALA A 454 15.44 35.48 21.23
C ALA A 454 14.84 36.89 21.30
N GLN A 455 13.59 37.06 21.75
CA GLN A 455 13.00 38.36 22.01
C GLN A 455 13.55 39.04 23.28
N GLN A 456 14.03 38.28 24.26
CA GLN A 456 14.66 38.80 25.46
C GLN A 456 16.12 39.26 25.22
N GLU A 457 16.86 38.59 24.32
CA GLU A 457 18.23 38.98 23.94
C GLU A 457 18.29 40.27 23.08
N ASN A 458 17.21 40.62 22.34
CA ASN A 458 17.14 41.84 21.54
C ASN A 458 16.67 43.08 22.32
N ILE A 459 16.50 43.00 23.63
CA ILE A 459 16.06 44.12 24.51
C ILE A 459 17.21 44.57 25.43
N HIS A 460 18.37 44.02 25.29
CA HIS A 460 19.60 44.47 25.92
C HIS A 460 20.60 44.94 24.86
#